data_c626658b8aafeda21537df8a3cae4382
#
_entry.id   c626658b8aafeda21537df8a3cae4382
#
_cell.length_a   1.000
_cell.length_b   1.000
_cell.length_c   1.000
_cell.angle_alpha   90.00
_cell.angle_beta   90.00
_cell.angle_gamma   90.00
#
_symmetry.space_group_name_H-M   'P 1'
#
loop_
_entity.id
_entity.type
_entity.pdbx_description
1 polymer ?
#
loop_
_entity_poly.entity_id
_entity_poly.type
_entity_poly.pdbx_seq_one_letter_code
_entity_poly.pdbx_strand_id
1 'polypeptide(L)'
;MPRCDIITPNTVEAAYLADMPEVTTVEQIKEAAEKIVAAGAKSVVIKGGERLSDNSAIDIFYDCKEFTEMAVPKIYPSYNHGAGCTFSAAITAGLANGLSMKEAVLQAKKFVTAALKHGFAINNIVGCTNHTAYRKYSE
;
A
#
# COMPACT_ATOMS: atom_id res chain seq x y z
N MET A 1 16.68 6.92 6.01
CA MET A 1 16.17 5.85 5.13
C MET A 1 17.15 4.71 4.84
N PRO A 2 18.49 4.82 4.94
CA PRO A 2 19.42 3.76 4.49
C PRO A 2 19.36 2.43 5.28
N ARG A 3 18.55 2.32 6.31
CA ARG A 3 18.37 1.09 7.11
C ARG A 3 17.02 0.39 6.86
N CYS A 4 16.20 0.90 5.94
CA CYS A 4 14.90 0.32 5.66
C CYS A 4 14.97 -0.59 4.42
N ASP A 5 14.46 -1.80 4.52
CA ASP A 5 14.32 -2.69 3.37
C ASP A 5 13.16 -2.23 2.48
N ILE A 6 12.09 -1.75 3.09
CA ILE A 6 10.95 -1.17 2.39
C ILE A 6 10.32 -0.05 3.23
N ILE A 7 9.81 1.00 2.57
CA ILE A 7 8.93 2.01 3.17
C ILE A 7 7.60 2.06 2.44
N THR A 8 6.53 2.40 3.17
CA THR A 8 5.16 2.29 2.66
C THR A 8 4.36 3.59 2.84
N PRO A 9 4.83 4.72 2.28
CA PRO A 9 4.15 6.00 2.43
C PRO A 9 2.82 6.05 1.68
N ASN A 10 1.89 6.87 2.14
CA ASN A 10 0.80 7.37 1.31
C ASN A 10 1.30 8.50 0.39
N THR A 11 0.44 9.03 -0.50
CA THR A 11 0.83 10.08 -1.45
C THR A 11 1.30 11.36 -0.80
N VAL A 12 0.73 11.75 0.35
CA VAL A 12 1.14 12.96 1.09
C VAL A 12 2.51 12.76 1.74
N GLU A 13 2.70 11.61 2.38
CA GLU A 13 3.99 11.22 2.97
C GLU A 13 5.07 11.09 1.89
N ALA A 14 4.71 10.52 0.73
CA ALA A 14 5.63 10.37 -0.40
C ALA A 14 6.07 11.73 -0.97
N ALA A 15 5.16 12.68 -1.10
CA ALA A 15 5.48 14.04 -1.52
C ALA A 15 6.51 14.69 -0.59
N TYR A 16 6.29 14.58 0.73
CA TYR A 16 7.22 15.08 1.73
C TYR A 16 8.60 14.39 1.66
N LEU A 17 8.63 13.06 1.56
CA LEU A 17 9.86 12.28 1.51
C LEU A 17 10.66 12.50 0.22
N ALA A 18 9.99 12.83 -0.89
CA ALA A 18 10.58 13.07 -2.20
C ALA A 18 10.89 14.55 -2.48
N ASP A 19 10.62 15.43 -1.52
CA ASP A 19 10.73 16.90 -1.69
C ASP A 19 9.95 17.38 -2.92
N MET A 20 8.69 16.95 -3.01
CA MET A 20 7.75 17.32 -4.07
C MET A 20 6.57 18.09 -3.48
N PRO A 21 5.98 19.06 -4.21
CA PRO A 21 4.85 19.83 -3.71
C PRO A 21 3.61 18.97 -3.49
N GLU A 22 3.40 17.99 -4.37
CA GLU A 22 2.28 17.04 -4.29
C GLU A 22 2.57 15.77 -5.09
N VAL A 23 1.80 14.71 -4.81
CA VAL A 23 1.79 13.46 -5.56
C VAL A 23 0.33 13.05 -5.79
N THR A 24 -0.17 13.33 -7.00
CA THR A 24 -1.59 13.17 -7.38
C THR A 24 -1.80 12.35 -8.65
N THR A 25 -0.73 12.01 -9.37
CA THR A 25 -0.77 11.18 -10.57
C THR A 25 0.14 9.96 -10.45
N VAL A 26 -0.08 8.97 -11.32
CA VAL A 26 0.78 7.77 -11.40
C VAL A 26 2.22 8.12 -11.75
N GLU A 27 2.41 9.08 -12.64
CA GLU A 27 3.74 9.58 -13.06
C GLU A 27 4.47 10.23 -11.87
N GLN A 28 3.77 11.07 -11.10
CA GLN A 28 4.34 11.68 -9.90
C GLN A 28 4.65 10.64 -8.81
N ILE A 29 3.86 9.55 -8.69
CA ILE A 29 4.19 8.45 -7.78
C ILE A 29 5.49 7.78 -8.22
N LYS A 30 5.69 7.52 -9.50
CA LYS A 30 6.93 6.92 -10.00
C LYS A 30 8.13 7.81 -9.75
N GLU A 31 8.01 9.12 -10.03
CA GLU A 31 9.05 10.10 -9.72
C GLU A 31 9.38 10.15 -8.22
N ALA A 32 8.36 10.19 -7.37
CA ALA A 32 8.55 10.17 -5.91
C ALA A 32 9.25 8.89 -5.45
N ALA A 33 8.87 7.73 -6.00
CA ALA A 33 9.47 6.45 -5.67
C ALA A 33 10.97 6.41 -6.01
N GLU A 34 11.37 6.93 -7.18
CA GLU A 34 12.77 7.03 -7.60
C GLU A 34 13.57 7.93 -6.66
N LYS A 35 13.04 9.11 -6.30
CA LYS A 35 13.67 10.05 -5.36
C LYS A 35 13.84 9.43 -3.96
N ILE A 36 12.82 8.73 -3.46
CA ILE A 36 12.85 8.05 -2.16
C ILE A 36 13.91 6.96 -2.12
N VAL A 37 14.02 6.17 -3.18
CA VAL A 37 15.05 5.14 -3.30
C VAL A 37 16.43 5.76 -3.43
N ALA A 38 16.60 6.81 -4.24
CA ALA A 38 17.86 7.56 -4.33
C ALA A 38 18.29 8.16 -2.98
N ALA A 39 17.34 8.49 -2.10
CA ALA A 39 17.62 8.94 -0.73
C ALA A 39 17.98 7.79 0.25
N GLY A 40 18.08 6.54 -0.24
CA GLY A 40 18.64 5.40 0.47
C GLY A 40 17.69 4.30 0.92
N ALA A 41 16.41 4.35 0.58
CA ALA A 41 15.50 3.20 0.77
C ALA A 41 15.83 2.11 -0.27
N LYS A 42 15.78 0.81 0.14
CA LYS A 42 16.02 -0.29 -0.82
C LYS A 42 14.83 -0.53 -1.74
N SER A 43 13.63 -0.26 -1.26
CA SER A 43 12.39 -0.34 -2.02
C SER A 43 11.30 0.54 -1.41
N VAL A 44 10.24 0.80 -2.15
CA VAL A 44 9.11 1.61 -1.69
C VAL A 44 7.80 1.11 -2.25
N VAL A 45 6.74 1.16 -1.45
CA VAL A 45 5.36 1.10 -1.95
C VAL A 45 4.68 2.42 -1.65
N ILE A 46 4.31 3.16 -2.66
CA ILE A 46 3.49 4.36 -2.50
C ILE A 46 2.03 3.98 -2.63
N LYS A 47 1.29 4.19 -1.55
CA LYS A 47 -0.15 3.90 -1.47
C LYS A 47 -0.94 5.07 -2.05
N GLY A 48 -1.35 4.95 -3.31
CA GLY A 48 -2.22 5.92 -3.95
C GLY A 48 -3.68 5.78 -3.50
N GLY A 49 -4.07 4.55 -3.15
CA GLY A 49 -5.40 4.25 -2.69
C GLY A 49 -6.47 4.68 -3.70
N GLU A 50 -7.52 5.32 -3.21
CA GLU A 50 -8.67 5.75 -4.02
C GLU A 50 -8.49 7.11 -4.69
N ARG A 51 -7.34 7.77 -4.53
CA ARG A 51 -7.12 9.16 -4.96
C ARG A 51 -6.70 9.30 -6.42
N LEU A 52 -6.16 8.25 -7.02
CA LEU A 52 -5.53 8.29 -8.35
C LEU A 52 -6.46 7.92 -9.50
N SER A 53 -7.60 7.33 -9.24
CA SER A 53 -8.54 6.86 -10.25
C SER A 53 -9.96 6.90 -9.71
N ASP A 54 -10.94 7.09 -10.56
CA ASP A 54 -12.36 7.11 -10.17
C ASP A 54 -12.87 5.72 -9.78
N ASN A 55 -12.34 4.66 -10.41
CA ASN A 55 -12.87 3.30 -10.26
C ASN A 55 -11.94 2.33 -9.53
N SER A 56 -10.67 2.67 -9.36
CA SER A 56 -9.65 1.77 -8.82
C SER A 56 -8.86 2.39 -7.68
N ALA A 57 -8.47 1.55 -6.74
CA ALA A 57 -7.47 1.85 -5.72
C ALA A 57 -6.10 1.35 -6.21
N ILE A 58 -5.19 2.28 -6.49
CA ILE A 58 -3.89 2.02 -7.13
C ILE A 58 -2.77 2.24 -6.12
N ASP A 59 -1.90 1.24 -5.96
CA ASP A 59 -0.63 1.36 -5.24
C ASP A 59 0.52 0.97 -6.18
N ILE A 60 1.68 1.59 -6.02
CA ILE A 60 2.84 1.33 -6.88
C ILE A 60 4.03 0.91 -6.02
N PHE A 61 4.57 -0.26 -6.32
CA PHE A 61 5.80 -0.78 -5.75
C PHE A 61 6.98 -0.53 -6.70
N TYR A 62 8.13 -0.13 -6.14
CA TYR A 62 9.39 0.06 -6.85
C TYR A 62 10.55 -0.56 -6.06
N ASP A 63 11.33 -1.43 -6.71
CA ASP A 63 12.45 -2.18 -6.13
C ASP A 63 13.82 -1.74 -6.65
N CYS A 64 13.98 -0.53 -7.14
CA CYS A 64 15.13 0.04 -7.84
C CYS A 64 15.34 -0.48 -9.27
N LYS A 65 14.53 -1.40 -9.76
CA LYS A 65 14.67 -2.00 -11.09
C LYS A 65 13.41 -1.83 -11.92
N GLU A 66 12.27 -2.18 -11.35
CA GLU A 66 10.99 -2.16 -12.03
C GLU A 66 9.87 -1.61 -11.16
N PHE A 67 8.89 -1.01 -11.82
CA PHE A 67 7.63 -0.62 -11.18
C PHE A 67 6.61 -1.74 -11.31
N THR A 68 5.92 -2.01 -10.21
CA THR A 68 4.77 -2.92 -10.20
C THR A 68 3.54 -2.14 -9.74
N GLU A 69 2.59 -1.98 -10.64
CA GLU A 69 1.29 -1.36 -10.33
C GLU A 69 0.33 -2.41 -9.79
N MET A 70 -0.36 -2.07 -8.71
CA MET A 70 -1.33 -2.92 -8.04
C MET A 70 -2.67 -2.20 -7.98
N ALA A 71 -3.50 -2.42 -8.98
CA ALA A 71 -4.84 -1.85 -9.08
C ALA A 71 -5.90 -2.86 -8.64
N VAL A 72 -6.84 -2.42 -7.81
CA VAL A 72 -8.03 -3.19 -7.41
C VAL A 72 -9.26 -2.29 -7.51
N PRO A 73 -10.46 -2.82 -7.78
CA PRO A 73 -11.68 -2.02 -7.72
C PRO A 73 -11.86 -1.34 -6.37
N LYS A 74 -12.38 -0.12 -6.35
CA LYS A 74 -12.75 0.55 -5.11
C LYS A 74 -13.80 -0.26 -4.34
N ILE A 75 -13.70 -0.25 -3.03
CA ILE A 75 -14.58 -0.99 -2.11
C ILE A 75 -15.47 0.00 -1.38
N TYR A 76 -16.77 -0.19 -1.46
CA TYR A 76 -17.76 0.64 -0.77
C TYR A 76 -18.69 -0.24 0.10
N PRO A 77 -19.01 0.22 1.33
CA PRO A 77 -18.46 1.37 2.02
C PRO A 77 -16.97 1.17 2.39
N SER A 78 -16.20 2.25 2.41
CA SER A 78 -14.77 2.18 2.71
C SER A 78 -14.53 2.17 4.23
N TYR A 79 -14.44 1.00 4.82
CA TYR A 79 -14.01 0.80 6.22
C TYR A 79 -12.50 0.64 6.27
N ASN A 80 -11.78 1.76 6.11
CA ASN A 80 -10.34 1.78 5.85
C ASN A 80 -9.47 2.06 7.08
N HIS A 81 -10.06 2.23 8.27
CA HIS A 81 -9.27 2.45 9.48
C HIS A 81 -8.37 1.24 9.76
N GLY A 82 -7.08 1.49 9.88
CA GLY A 82 -6.06 0.46 10.07
C GLY A 82 -5.51 -0.17 8.78
N ALA A 83 -6.05 0.15 7.59
CA ALA A 83 -5.60 -0.46 6.33
C ALA A 83 -4.10 -0.27 6.06
N GLY A 84 -3.56 0.92 6.30
CA GLY A 84 -2.13 1.21 6.11
C GLY A 84 -1.23 0.39 7.04
N CYS A 85 -1.56 0.32 8.32
CA CYS A 85 -0.83 -0.48 9.30
C CYS A 85 -0.93 -1.97 8.97
N THR A 86 -2.11 -2.44 8.58
CA THR A 86 -2.35 -3.83 8.14
C THR A 86 -1.49 -4.18 6.93
N PHE A 87 -1.38 -3.29 5.97
CA PHE A 87 -0.55 -3.49 4.77
C PHE A 87 0.93 -3.66 5.14
N SER A 88 1.48 -2.74 5.93
CA SER A 88 2.89 -2.79 6.36
C SER A 88 3.20 -4.04 7.20
N ALA A 89 2.30 -4.40 8.12
CA ALA A 89 2.43 -5.60 8.94
C ALA A 89 2.38 -6.88 8.09
N ALA A 90 1.50 -6.94 7.07
CA ALA A 90 1.40 -8.09 6.18
C ALA A 90 2.66 -8.26 5.31
N ILE A 91 3.28 -7.17 4.82
CA ILE A 91 4.58 -7.21 4.13
C ILE A 91 5.64 -7.80 5.06
N THR A 92 5.75 -7.27 6.28
CA THR A 92 6.73 -7.74 7.27
C THR A 92 6.55 -9.22 7.57
N ALA A 93 5.31 -9.68 7.74
CA ALA A 93 5.02 -11.09 7.96
C ALA A 93 5.40 -11.97 6.76
N GLY A 94 5.13 -11.51 5.53
CA GLY A 94 5.54 -12.20 4.31
C GLY A 94 7.07 -12.38 4.22
N LEU A 95 7.81 -11.31 4.49
CA LEU A 95 9.29 -11.34 4.51
C LEU A 95 9.82 -12.28 5.60
N ALA A 96 9.23 -12.25 6.80
CA ALA A 96 9.60 -13.15 7.89
C ALA A 96 9.33 -14.63 7.56
N ASN A 97 8.36 -14.90 6.69
CA ASN A 97 8.07 -16.26 6.16
C ASN A 97 8.90 -16.62 4.92
N GLY A 98 9.89 -15.81 4.54
CA GLY A 98 10.83 -16.13 3.46
C GLY A 98 10.36 -15.74 2.06
N LEU A 99 9.28 -14.97 1.92
CA LEU A 99 8.88 -14.45 0.61
C LEU A 99 9.89 -13.39 0.13
N SER A 100 10.07 -13.31 -1.18
CA SER A 100 10.76 -12.17 -1.79
C SER A 100 10.00 -10.86 -1.53
N MET A 101 10.67 -9.72 -1.66
CA MET A 101 10.05 -8.41 -1.44
C MET A 101 8.80 -8.23 -2.31
N LYS A 102 8.89 -8.54 -3.59
CA LYS A 102 7.75 -8.42 -4.53
C LYS A 102 6.58 -9.33 -4.14
N GLU A 103 6.86 -10.59 -3.80
CA GLU A 103 5.82 -11.54 -3.35
C GLU A 103 5.14 -11.09 -2.07
N ALA A 104 5.92 -10.62 -1.08
CA ALA A 104 5.38 -10.10 0.18
C ALA A 104 4.46 -8.89 -0.05
N VAL A 105 4.84 -7.96 -0.92
CA VAL A 105 4.03 -6.80 -1.29
C VAL A 105 2.74 -7.21 -2.00
N LEU A 106 2.81 -8.11 -2.98
CA LEU A 106 1.63 -8.59 -3.70
C LEU A 106 0.68 -9.37 -2.79
N GLN A 107 1.21 -10.19 -1.89
CA GLN A 107 0.40 -10.90 -0.90
C GLN A 107 -0.26 -9.92 0.09
N ALA A 108 0.47 -8.92 0.55
CA ALA A 108 -0.07 -7.90 1.44
C ALA A 108 -1.19 -7.09 0.78
N LYS A 109 -1.09 -6.79 -0.53
CA LYS A 109 -2.18 -6.15 -1.28
C LYS A 109 -3.44 -7.00 -1.29
N LYS A 110 -3.32 -8.30 -1.55
CA LYS A 110 -4.45 -9.25 -1.48
C LYS A 110 -5.04 -9.31 -0.07
N PHE A 111 -4.19 -9.40 0.94
CA PHE A 111 -4.60 -9.46 2.35
C PHE A 111 -5.40 -8.21 2.74
N VAL A 112 -4.89 -7.01 2.46
CA VAL A 112 -5.57 -5.77 2.83
C VAL A 112 -6.84 -5.54 2.02
N THR A 113 -6.87 -5.97 0.76
CA THR A 113 -8.07 -5.90 -0.08
C THR A 113 -9.19 -6.77 0.49
N ALA A 114 -8.89 -8.00 0.92
CA ALA A 114 -9.85 -8.86 1.59
C ALA A 114 -10.31 -8.25 2.93
N ALA A 115 -9.39 -7.69 3.71
CA ALA A 115 -9.69 -7.05 4.98
C ALA A 115 -10.62 -5.83 4.84
N LEU A 116 -10.45 -5.04 3.78
CA LEU A 116 -11.32 -3.93 3.42
C LEU A 116 -12.69 -4.40 2.94
N LYS A 117 -12.73 -5.38 2.02
CA LYS A 117 -13.97 -5.93 1.45
C LYS A 117 -14.91 -6.48 2.52
N HIS A 118 -14.37 -7.02 3.59
CA HIS A 118 -15.10 -7.58 4.73
C HIS A 118 -14.94 -6.74 6.00
N GLY A 119 -14.61 -5.47 5.85
CA GLY A 119 -14.56 -4.51 6.95
C GLY A 119 -15.93 -4.33 7.61
N PHE A 120 -15.95 -3.74 8.78
CA PHE A 120 -17.17 -3.51 9.54
C PHE A 120 -17.17 -2.15 10.22
N ALA A 121 -18.36 -1.57 10.37
CA ALA A 121 -18.54 -0.35 11.12
C ALA A 121 -18.38 -0.62 12.63
N ILE A 122 -17.60 0.23 13.31
CA ILE A 122 -17.60 0.28 14.78
C ILE A 122 -18.71 1.21 15.25
N ASN A 123 -18.92 2.31 14.54
CA ASN A 123 -19.95 3.30 14.78
C ASN A 123 -20.30 4.01 13.45
N ASN A 124 -21.11 5.06 13.52
CA ASN A 124 -21.53 5.82 12.34
C ASN A 124 -20.40 6.63 11.67
N ILE A 125 -19.21 6.69 12.28
CA ILE A 125 -18.08 7.54 11.82
C ILE A 125 -16.89 6.67 11.40
N VAL A 126 -16.62 5.58 12.13
CA VAL A 126 -15.41 4.76 11.97
C VAL A 126 -15.78 3.32 11.63
N GLY A 127 -15.17 2.81 10.57
CA GLY A 127 -15.17 1.39 10.23
C GLY A 127 -13.75 0.86 10.09
N CYS A 128 -13.55 -0.38 10.55
CA CYS A 128 -12.25 -1.04 10.61
C CYS A 128 -12.12 -2.15 9.58
N THR A 129 -10.88 -2.41 9.18
CA THR A 129 -10.51 -3.59 8.38
C THR A 129 -10.70 -4.88 9.18
N ASN A 130 -11.13 -5.95 8.52
CA ASN A 130 -11.29 -7.28 9.11
C ASN A 130 -10.07 -8.15 8.83
N HIS A 131 -9.16 -8.29 9.79
CA HIS A 131 -7.92 -9.06 9.64
C HIS A 131 -8.13 -10.56 9.44
N THR A 132 -9.30 -11.11 9.79
CA THR A 132 -9.58 -12.54 9.60
C THR A 132 -10.09 -12.86 8.19
N ALA A 133 -10.44 -11.85 7.40
CA ALA A 133 -11.10 -12.01 6.11
C ALA A 133 -10.28 -12.78 5.09
N TYR A 134 -9.00 -12.52 5.00
CA TYR A 134 -8.10 -13.21 4.07
C TYR A 134 -8.11 -14.73 4.28
N ARG A 135 -8.09 -15.17 5.55
CA ARG A 135 -8.13 -16.61 5.88
C ARG A 135 -9.51 -17.24 5.64
N LYS A 136 -10.59 -16.47 5.78
CA LYS A 136 -11.96 -16.99 5.70
C LYS A 136 -12.52 -16.98 4.29
N TYR A 137 -12.10 -16.04 3.44
CA TYR A 137 -12.74 -15.71 2.16
C TYR A 137 -11.76 -15.64 0.99
N SER A 138 -10.46 -15.97 1.16
CA SER A 138 -9.56 -16.17 0.03
C SER A 138 -9.86 -17.55 -0.57
N GLU A 139 -10.40 -17.54 -1.76
CA GLU A 139 -10.46 -18.69 -2.66
C GLU A 139 -9.08 -18.95 -3.30
#